data_b2044fdc87fed69bb881a7d12331bfbb
#
_entry.id   b2044fdc87fed69bb881a7d12331bfbb
#
_cell.length_a   1.000
_cell.length_b   1.000
_cell.length_c   1.000
_cell.angle_alpha   90.00
_cell.angle_beta   90.00
_cell.angle_gamma   90.00
#
_symmetry.space_group_name_H-M   'P 1'
#
loop_
_entity.id
_entity.type
_entity.pdbx_description
1 polymer ?
#
loop_
_entity_poly.entity_id
_entity_poly.type
_entity_poly.pdbx_seq_one_letter_code
_entity_poly.pdbx_strand_id
1 'polypeptide(L)'
;MNQKEKALAFAALHKKGEPVVLYNIWDAGSAKAVAEAGAKALATGSWSVAAAHGFGDGEKVPLAWLADIARLIVASTDLPVSIDFEGAYSDDPATGAANVSRILDVGAIGINFEDQIVGKGGVHPVEKQATRIRAIREMADRRGIPLFINARTDLFLQEGDETRHAGLVDEAIVRGKAYAEAGANGFFVPWLVDEALIAKVCAASSLPVNIMMRPAAPDLKALARAGVARISYGPGPYRAMMEKLKAAATEVYKG
;
A
#
# COMPACT_ATOMS: atom_id res chain seq x y z
N MET A 1 6.64 -7.19 20.80
CA MET A 1 6.21 -8.25 19.83
C MET A 1 7.35 -8.55 18.89
N ASN A 2 7.59 -9.85 18.59
CA ASN A 2 8.51 -10.22 17.50
C ASN A 2 7.86 -9.96 16.12
N GLN A 3 8.62 -10.12 15.04
CA GLN A 3 8.14 -9.82 13.68
C GLN A 3 6.90 -10.66 13.29
N LYS A 4 6.86 -11.94 13.64
CA LYS A 4 5.72 -12.82 13.36
C LYS A 4 4.47 -12.37 14.11
N GLU A 5 4.61 -12.02 15.37
CA GLU A 5 3.50 -11.49 16.19
C GLU A 5 2.98 -10.17 15.63
N LYS A 6 3.88 -9.26 15.21
CA LYS A 6 3.50 -8.00 14.54
C LYS A 6 2.73 -8.27 13.24
N ALA A 7 3.15 -9.25 12.43
CA ALA A 7 2.47 -9.60 11.19
C ALA A 7 1.05 -10.14 11.44
N LEU A 8 0.88 -11.02 12.43
CA LEU A 8 -0.43 -11.54 12.82
C LEU A 8 -1.34 -10.45 13.39
N ALA A 9 -0.80 -9.58 14.24
CA ALA A 9 -1.53 -8.43 14.78
C ALA A 9 -1.98 -7.48 13.67
N PHE A 10 -1.11 -7.21 12.68
CA PHE A 10 -1.45 -6.39 11.53
C PHE A 10 -2.57 -7.00 10.69
N ALA A 11 -2.51 -8.29 10.40
CA ALA A 11 -3.56 -8.99 9.65
C ALA A 11 -4.92 -8.90 10.38
N ALA A 12 -4.92 -9.04 11.72
CA ALA A 12 -6.13 -8.97 12.54
C ALA A 12 -6.81 -7.59 12.57
N LEU A 13 -6.10 -6.52 12.17
CA LEU A 13 -6.67 -5.17 12.06
C LEU A 13 -7.58 -5.01 10.83
N HIS A 14 -7.43 -5.86 9.82
CA HIS A 14 -8.14 -5.75 8.54
C HIS A 14 -9.52 -6.43 8.61
N LYS A 15 -10.49 -5.72 9.16
CA LYS A 15 -11.86 -6.23 9.35
C LYS A 15 -12.82 -5.54 8.39
N LYS A 16 -13.62 -6.33 7.68
CA LYS A 16 -14.65 -5.83 6.79
C LYS A 16 -15.66 -4.97 7.55
N GLY A 17 -15.87 -3.73 7.12
CA GLY A 17 -16.78 -2.79 7.77
C GLY A 17 -16.21 -2.07 9.02
N GLU A 18 -15.03 -2.46 9.49
CA GLU A 18 -14.29 -1.80 10.58
C GLU A 18 -12.87 -1.48 10.11
N PRO A 19 -12.69 -0.53 9.16
CA PRO A 19 -11.42 -0.37 8.48
C PRO A 19 -10.31 0.13 9.41
N VAL A 20 -9.14 -0.52 9.30
CA VAL A 20 -7.91 0.08 9.83
C VAL A 20 -7.55 1.30 8.98
N VAL A 21 -7.29 2.43 9.63
CA VAL A 21 -6.81 3.65 8.97
C VAL A 21 -5.29 3.69 9.05
N LEU A 22 -4.64 3.75 7.87
CA LEU A 22 -3.20 3.89 7.74
C LEU A 22 -2.88 5.26 7.12
N TYR A 23 -2.58 6.23 7.97
CA TYR A 23 -2.13 7.56 7.56
C TYR A 23 -0.67 7.44 7.10
N ASN A 24 -0.45 7.50 5.77
CA ASN A 24 0.83 7.11 5.18
C ASN A 24 1.99 7.98 5.65
N ILE A 25 3.10 7.32 5.92
CA ILE A 25 4.37 7.88 6.38
C ILE A 25 5.45 7.73 5.30
N TRP A 26 6.60 8.40 5.46
CA TRP A 26 7.69 8.37 4.49
C TRP A 26 9.09 8.29 5.09
N ASP A 27 9.22 8.52 6.40
CA ASP A 27 10.48 8.46 7.15
C ASP A 27 10.25 8.12 8.62
N ALA A 28 11.32 8.01 9.40
CA ALA A 28 11.26 7.72 10.83
C ALA A 28 10.61 8.84 11.65
N GLY A 29 10.72 10.10 11.20
CA GLY A 29 10.11 11.25 11.88
C GLY A 29 8.58 11.22 11.75
N SER A 30 8.08 11.05 10.54
CA SER A 30 6.64 10.89 10.27
C SER A 30 6.08 9.62 10.92
N ALA A 31 6.88 8.53 11.00
CA ALA A 31 6.49 7.30 11.68
C ALA A 31 6.22 7.52 13.16
N LYS A 32 7.13 8.22 13.87
CA LYS A 32 6.95 8.58 15.28
C LYS A 32 5.71 9.45 15.49
N ALA A 33 5.58 10.53 14.70
CA ALA A 33 4.46 11.45 14.82
C ALA A 33 3.10 10.75 14.63
N VAL A 34 2.98 9.86 13.64
CA VAL A 34 1.75 9.11 13.38
C VAL A 34 1.50 8.05 14.45
N ALA A 35 2.54 7.41 14.98
CA ALA A 35 2.43 6.48 16.10
C ALA A 35 1.93 7.18 17.38
N GLU A 36 2.51 8.34 17.72
CA GLU A 36 2.09 9.17 18.87
C GLU A 36 0.66 9.69 18.71
N ALA A 37 0.18 9.89 17.50
CA ALA A 37 -1.21 10.24 17.22
C ALA A 37 -2.20 9.08 17.42
N GLY A 38 -1.73 7.88 17.82
CA GLY A 38 -2.57 6.73 18.18
C GLY A 38 -2.80 5.72 17.06
N ALA A 39 -1.97 5.72 16.02
CA ALA A 39 -2.02 4.70 14.98
C ALA A 39 -1.86 3.29 15.57
N LYS A 40 -2.54 2.30 14.97
CA LYS A 40 -2.42 0.89 15.36
C LYS A 40 -1.37 0.14 14.53
N ALA A 41 -1.03 0.68 13.38
CA ALA A 41 0.01 0.20 12.46
C ALA A 41 0.42 1.35 11.54
N LEU A 42 1.55 1.21 10.88
CA LEU A 42 2.10 2.19 9.96
C LEU A 42 2.24 1.62 8.55
N ALA A 43 2.08 2.47 7.55
CA ALA A 43 2.36 2.11 6.16
C ALA A 43 3.04 3.28 5.43
N THR A 44 4.06 2.98 4.63
CA THR A 44 4.67 3.98 3.76
C THR A 44 3.81 4.24 2.53
N GLY A 45 4.09 5.33 1.81
CA GLY A 45 3.64 5.56 0.45
C GLY A 45 4.86 5.80 -0.43
N SER A 46 5.01 5.03 -1.53
CA SER A 46 6.18 5.08 -2.43
C SER A 46 6.45 6.49 -2.94
N TRP A 47 5.41 7.15 -3.43
CA TRP A 47 5.49 8.52 -3.92
C TRP A 47 6.06 9.48 -2.87
N SER A 48 5.62 9.37 -1.62
CA SER A 48 6.07 10.24 -0.51
C SER A 48 7.51 9.95 -0.11
N VAL A 49 7.89 8.67 -0.05
CA VAL A 49 9.27 8.25 0.20
C VAL A 49 10.19 8.76 -0.90
N ALA A 50 9.81 8.61 -2.17
CA ALA A 50 10.58 9.10 -3.31
C ALA A 50 10.74 10.63 -3.26
N ALA A 51 9.65 11.37 -3.09
CA ALA A 51 9.65 12.83 -3.04
C ALA A 51 10.50 13.39 -1.89
N ALA A 52 10.44 12.76 -0.70
CA ALA A 52 11.24 13.16 0.46
C ALA A 52 12.76 13.03 0.23
N HIS A 53 13.17 12.16 -0.70
CA HIS A 53 14.58 11.89 -1.01
C HIS A 53 15.00 12.42 -2.39
N GLY A 54 14.17 13.26 -3.04
CA GLY A 54 14.49 13.92 -4.32
C GLY A 54 14.36 13.00 -5.54
N PHE A 55 13.66 11.87 -5.42
CA PHE A 55 13.37 10.97 -6.52
C PHE A 55 11.95 11.15 -7.06
N GLY A 56 11.73 10.72 -8.30
CA GLY A 56 10.39 10.49 -8.84
C GLY A 56 9.81 9.16 -8.35
N ASP A 57 8.50 8.98 -8.50
CA ASP A 57 7.81 7.71 -8.26
C ASP A 57 8.13 6.66 -9.34
N GLY A 58 7.77 5.41 -9.11
CA GLY A 58 7.96 4.31 -10.06
C GLY A 58 9.35 3.68 -9.98
N GLU A 59 9.68 3.12 -8.82
CA GLU A 59 10.93 2.39 -8.54
C GLU A 59 12.21 3.20 -8.77
N LYS A 60 12.14 4.54 -8.67
CA LYS A 60 13.29 5.43 -8.86
C LYS A 60 14.18 5.53 -7.62
N VAL A 61 13.66 5.26 -6.43
CA VAL A 61 14.48 5.09 -5.23
C VAL A 61 15.26 3.79 -5.37
N PRO A 62 16.61 3.81 -5.30
CA PRO A 62 17.36 2.57 -5.37
C PRO A 62 16.94 1.58 -4.28
N LEU A 63 16.78 0.30 -4.62
CA LEU A 63 16.28 -0.74 -3.69
C LEU A 63 17.07 -0.79 -2.37
N ALA A 64 18.38 -0.60 -2.41
CA ALA A 64 19.21 -0.56 -1.20
C ALA A 64 18.83 0.60 -0.28
N TRP A 65 18.55 1.79 -0.84
CA TRP A 65 18.11 2.95 -0.08
C TRP A 65 16.71 2.74 0.49
N LEU A 66 15.78 2.16 -0.28
CA LEU A 66 14.45 1.83 0.24
C LEU A 66 14.55 0.87 1.42
N ALA A 67 15.41 -0.13 1.37
CA ALA A 67 15.64 -1.05 2.49
C ALA A 67 16.23 -0.32 3.72
N ASP A 68 17.15 0.62 3.53
CA ASP A 68 17.69 1.44 4.63
C ASP A 68 16.65 2.38 5.23
N ILE A 69 15.82 3.03 4.41
CA ILE A 69 14.70 3.85 4.88
C ILE A 69 13.70 3.00 5.67
N ALA A 70 13.33 1.82 5.14
CA ALA A 70 12.45 0.89 5.83
C ALA A 70 13.03 0.44 7.18
N ARG A 71 14.33 0.15 7.25
CA ARG A 71 15.04 -0.19 8.50
C ARG A 71 14.94 0.92 9.53
N LEU A 72 15.16 2.18 9.12
CA LEU A 72 15.05 3.34 10.03
C LEU A 72 13.62 3.54 10.53
N ILE A 73 12.61 3.37 9.66
CA ILE A 73 11.20 3.45 10.04
C ILE A 73 10.86 2.34 11.04
N VAL A 74 11.20 1.08 10.73
CA VAL A 74 10.92 -0.07 11.61
C VAL A 74 11.61 0.08 12.96
N ALA A 75 12.85 0.56 13.00
CA ALA A 75 13.60 0.81 14.23
C ALA A 75 13.03 1.96 15.08
N SER A 76 12.22 2.84 14.51
CA SER A 76 11.66 4.01 15.20
C SER A 76 10.38 3.73 16.00
N THR A 77 9.80 2.52 15.88
CA THR A 77 8.49 2.19 16.45
C THR A 77 8.35 0.72 16.81
N ASP A 78 7.51 0.43 17.80
CA ASP A 78 7.08 -0.94 18.11
C ASP A 78 5.87 -1.41 17.31
N LEU A 79 5.23 -0.51 16.55
CA LEU A 79 4.07 -0.83 15.75
C LEU A 79 4.43 -1.70 14.53
N PRO A 80 3.48 -2.49 14.00
CA PRO A 80 3.64 -3.16 12.70
C PRO A 80 3.83 -2.12 11.58
N VAL A 81 4.81 -2.38 10.68
CA VAL A 81 5.12 -1.50 9.55
C VAL A 81 4.95 -2.25 8.23
N SER A 82 4.13 -1.72 7.32
CA SER A 82 3.96 -2.17 5.93
C SER A 82 4.67 -1.20 4.97
N ILE A 83 5.38 -1.72 3.98
CA ILE A 83 6.12 -0.93 3.00
C ILE A 83 5.38 -0.92 1.67
N ASP A 84 5.22 0.25 1.07
CA ASP A 84 4.78 0.37 -0.33
C ASP A 84 5.96 0.00 -1.23
N PHE A 85 5.88 -1.18 -1.83
CA PHE A 85 7.01 -1.83 -2.51
C PHE A 85 6.85 -1.85 -4.04
N GLU A 86 5.89 -1.09 -4.52
CA GLU A 86 5.61 -0.89 -5.96
C GLU A 86 5.55 -2.23 -6.72
N GLY A 87 6.26 -2.38 -7.82
CA GLY A 87 6.36 -3.61 -8.60
C GLY A 87 7.45 -4.59 -8.14
N ALA A 88 7.99 -4.43 -6.94
CA ALA A 88 9.08 -5.25 -6.38
C ALA A 88 10.39 -5.19 -7.16
N TYR A 89 10.64 -4.12 -7.91
CA TYR A 89 11.88 -3.84 -8.66
C TYR A 89 12.25 -4.93 -9.67
N SER A 90 11.30 -5.74 -10.10
CA SER A 90 11.53 -6.77 -11.12
C SER A 90 10.23 -7.37 -11.63
N ASP A 91 10.16 -7.62 -12.93
CA ASP A 91 9.11 -8.41 -13.56
C ASP A 91 9.28 -9.93 -13.36
N ASP A 92 10.50 -10.37 -13.04
CA ASP A 92 10.80 -11.78 -12.76
C ASP A 92 10.33 -12.17 -11.36
N PRO A 93 9.48 -13.22 -11.21
CA PRO A 93 8.91 -13.62 -9.93
C PRO A 93 9.95 -13.95 -8.86
N ALA A 94 11.03 -14.64 -9.23
CA ALA A 94 12.07 -15.06 -8.28
C ALA A 94 12.89 -13.87 -7.78
N THR A 95 13.26 -12.96 -8.68
CA THR A 95 13.97 -11.71 -8.35
C THR A 95 13.09 -10.80 -7.51
N GLY A 96 11.81 -10.62 -7.87
CA GLY A 96 10.86 -9.84 -7.07
C GLY A 96 10.72 -10.38 -5.65
N ALA A 97 10.58 -11.69 -5.49
CA ALA A 97 10.54 -12.34 -4.17
C ALA A 97 11.84 -12.13 -3.37
N ALA A 98 13.00 -12.24 -4.02
CA ALA A 98 14.31 -11.97 -3.39
C ALA A 98 14.42 -10.50 -2.95
N ASN A 99 13.90 -9.56 -3.72
CA ASN A 99 13.87 -8.15 -3.36
C ASN A 99 12.96 -7.90 -2.14
N VAL A 100 11.77 -8.50 -2.09
CA VAL A 100 10.86 -8.44 -0.92
C VAL A 100 11.51 -9.05 0.32
N SER A 101 12.33 -10.10 0.16
CA SER A 101 13.05 -10.71 1.29
C SER A 101 13.91 -9.69 2.05
N ARG A 102 14.53 -8.70 1.35
CA ARG A 102 15.31 -7.62 1.99
C ARG A 102 14.47 -6.74 2.91
N ILE A 103 13.20 -6.56 2.57
CA ILE A 103 12.24 -5.79 3.39
C ILE A 103 11.83 -6.58 4.62
N LEU A 104 11.71 -7.91 4.51
CA LEU A 104 11.54 -8.77 5.66
C LEU A 104 12.76 -8.78 6.60
N ASP A 105 13.99 -8.71 6.05
CA ASP A 105 15.23 -8.68 6.83
C ASP A 105 15.32 -7.46 7.76
N VAL A 106 14.71 -6.34 7.37
CA VAL A 106 14.68 -5.13 8.21
C VAL A 106 13.50 -5.09 9.19
N GLY A 107 12.67 -6.13 9.23
CA GLY A 107 11.59 -6.28 10.22
C GLY A 107 10.22 -5.78 9.79
N ALA A 108 10.04 -5.33 8.54
CA ALA A 108 8.72 -5.02 8.00
C ALA A 108 7.84 -6.29 7.93
N ILE A 109 6.51 -6.11 8.02
CA ILE A 109 5.57 -7.24 8.11
C ILE A 109 4.55 -7.27 6.98
N GLY A 110 4.54 -6.31 6.11
CA GLY A 110 3.62 -6.22 4.99
C GLY A 110 4.19 -5.41 3.85
N ILE A 111 3.61 -5.60 2.68
CA ILE A 111 3.89 -4.81 1.49
C ILE A 111 2.60 -4.43 0.77
N ASN A 112 2.57 -3.25 0.09
CA ASN A 112 1.74 -3.10 -1.09
C ASN A 112 2.56 -3.62 -2.28
N PHE A 113 1.90 -4.37 -3.15
CA PHE A 113 2.52 -4.94 -4.33
C PHE A 113 1.59 -4.80 -5.54
N GLU A 114 1.97 -3.97 -6.49
CA GLU A 114 1.11 -3.55 -7.59
C GLU A 114 1.33 -4.36 -8.86
N ASP A 115 0.27 -4.39 -9.69
CA ASP A 115 0.29 -5.00 -11.01
C ASP A 115 0.68 -4.03 -12.13
N GLN A 116 0.99 -2.78 -11.82
CA GLN A 116 1.46 -1.80 -12.79
C GLN A 116 2.75 -2.28 -13.48
N ILE A 117 2.82 -2.09 -14.80
CA ILE A 117 4.07 -2.27 -15.55
C ILE A 117 4.88 -0.99 -15.40
N VAL A 118 5.76 -0.98 -14.40
CA VAL A 118 6.52 0.21 -14.01
C VAL A 118 7.31 0.77 -15.21
N GLY A 119 7.17 2.07 -15.46
CA GLY A 119 7.87 2.78 -16.54
C GLY A 119 7.35 2.54 -17.96
N LYS A 120 6.36 1.65 -18.16
CA LYS A 120 5.77 1.37 -19.49
C LYS A 120 4.29 1.69 -19.58
N GLY A 121 3.60 1.83 -18.45
CA GLY A 121 2.15 2.00 -18.38
C GLY A 121 1.38 0.69 -18.56
N GLY A 122 0.08 0.72 -18.16
CA GLY A 122 -0.77 -0.46 -18.12
C GLY A 122 -0.47 -1.39 -16.96
N VAL A 123 -1.16 -2.52 -16.92
CA VAL A 123 -1.06 -3.52 -15.85
C VAL A 123 -0.67 -4.88 -16.41
N HIS A 124 0.03 -5.67 -15.61
CA HIS A 124 0.37 -7.04 -15.98
C HIS A 124 -0.88 -7.91 -16.21
N PRO A 125 -0.82 -8.91 -17.12
CA PRO A 125 -1.83 -9.95 -17.19
C PRO A 125 -2.05 -10.60 -15.82
N VAL A 126 -3.30 -11.01 -15.55
CA VAL A 126 -3.72 -11.58 -14.25
C VAL A 126 -2.81 -12.72 -13.81
N GLU A 127 -2.55 -13.67 -14.70
CA GLU A 127 -1.75 -14.87 -14.44
C GLU A 127 -0.29 -14.52 -14.13
N LYS A 128 0.26 -13.51 -14.81
CA LYS A 128 1.63 -13.03 -14.54
C LYS A 128 1.70 -12.46 -13.14
N GLN A 129 0.77 -11.57 -12.76
CA GLN A 129 0.76 -10.98 -11.43
C GLN A 129 0.49 -12.02 -10.34
N ALA A 130 -0.43 -12.96 -10.56
CA ALA A 130 -0.68 -14.07 -9.64
C ALA A 130 0.58 -14.92 -9.41
N THR A 131 1.36 -15.19 -10.46
CA THR A 131 2.64 -15.92 -10.36
C THR A 131 3.66 -15.16 -9.52
N ARG A 132 3.74 -13.82 -9.68
CA ARG A 132 4.63 -12.95 -8.90
C ARG A 132 4.21 -12.93 -7.41
N ILE A 133 2.90 -12.84 -7.13
CA ILE A 133 2.37 -12.89 -5.76
C ILE A 133 2.69 -14.25 -5.11
N ARG A 134 2.51 -15.37 -5.83
CA ARG A 134 2.80 -16.72 -5.35
C ARG A 134 4.27 -16.88 -4.98
N ALA A 135 5.18 -16.38 -5.80
CA ALA A 135 6.62 -16.43 -5.52
C ALA A 135 6.98 -15.68 -4.22
N ILE A 136 6.38 -14.50 -4.00
CA ILE A 136 6.55 -13.74 -2.76
C ILE A 136 5.97 -14.49 -1.56
N ARG A 137 4.78 -15.09 -1.69
CA ARG A 137 4.14 -15.89 -0.64
C ARG A 137 5.01 -17.07 -0.25
N GLU A 138 5.45 -17.86 -1.21
CA GLU A 138 6.32 -19.03 -0.97
C GLU A 138 7.64 -18.64 -0.32
N MET A 139 8.23 -17.51 -0.70
CA MET A 139 9.44 -16.98 -0.05
C MET A 139 9.17 -16.65 1.42
N ALA A 140 8.08 -15.95 1.72
CA ALA A 140 7.71 -15.57 3.09
C ALA A 140 7.39 -16.79 3.96
N ASP A 141 6.71 -17.80 3.41
CA ASP A 141 6.36 -19.05 4.09
C ASP A 141 7.62 -19.85 4.45
N ARG A 142 8.58 -19.97 3.52
CA ARG A 142 9.90 -20.60 3.81
C ARG A 142 10.66 -19.89 4.95
N ARG A 143 10.43 -18.60 5.14
CA ARG A 143 11.01 -17.80 6.23
C ARG A 143 10.22 -17.88 7.53
N GLY A 144 9.05 -18.51 7.53
CA GLY A 144 8.15 -18.60 8.68
C GLY A 144 7.52 -17.28 9.10
N ILE A 145 7.49 -16.27 8.19
CA ILE A 145 6.91 -14.95 8.43
C ILE A 145 5.60 -14.83 7.65
N PRO A 146 4.45 -14.63 8.33
CA PRO A 146 3.16 -14.44 7.67
C PRO A 146 3.06 -13.01 7.09
N LEU A 147 3.87 -12.73 6.06
CA LEU A 147 3.91 -11.44 5.36
C LEU A 147 2.51 -11.06 4.86
N PHE A 148 2.05 -9.86 5.19
CA PHE A 148 0.81 -9.32 4.65
C PHE A 148 1.05 -8.74 3.24
N ILE A 149 0.63 -9.46 2.22
CA ILE A 149 0.69 -9.01 0.82
C ILE A 149 -0.63 -8.29 0.49
N ASN A 150 -0.60 -6.96 0.43
CA ASN A 150 -1.70 -6.14 -0.04
C ASN A 150 -1.57 -5.98 -1.55
N ALA A 151 -2.15 -6.92 -2.31
CA ALA A 151 -2.07 -6.92 -3.76
C ALA A 151 -2.85 -5.73 -4.32
N ARG A 152 -2.16 -4.85 -5.04
CA ARG A 152 -2.73 -3.63 -5.63
C ARG A 152 -2.97 -3.84 -7.11
N THR A 153 -4.14 -3.39 -7.59
CA THR A 153 -4.37 -3.24 -9.03
C THR A 153 -4.49 -1.77 -9.39
N ASP A 154 -3.74 -1.38 -10.40
CA ASP A 154 -3.72 0.00 -10.90
C ASP A 154 -4.69 0.25 -12.06
N LEU A 155 -5.66 -0.64 -12.29
CA LEU A 155 -6.67 -0.47 -13.34
C LEU A 155 -7.32 0.92 -13.31
N PHE A 156 -7.79 1.34 -12.13
CA PHE A 156 -8.47 2.62 -11.96
C PHE A 156 -7.52 3.81 -11.99
N LEU A 157 -6.26 3.62 -11.61
CA LEU A 157 -5.22 4.64 -11.69
C LEU A 157 -4.79 4.90 -13.14
N GLN A 158 -4.74 3.85 -13.95
CA GLN A 158 -4.38 3.93 -15.38
C GLN A 158 -5.51 4.53 -16.23
N GLU A 159 -6.78 4.37 -15.81
CA GLU A 159 -7.93 5.01 -16.44
C GLU A 159 -8.18 6.36 -15.79
N GLY A 160 -7.73 7.43 -16.43
CA GLY A 160 -7.84 8.80 -15.87
C GLY A 160 -9.27 9.34 -15.81
N ASP A 161 -10.22 8.74 -16.53
CA ASP A 161 -11.63 9.14 -16.56
C ASP A 161 -12.45 8.29 -15.59
N GLU A 162 -12.80 8.87 -14.43
CA GLU A 162 -13.56 8.17 -13.38
C GLU A 162 -14.95 7.69 -13.87
N THR A 163 -15.54 8.28 -14.91
CA THR A 163 -16.82 7.84 -15.47
C THR A 163 -16.74 6.47 -16.14
N ARG A 164 -15.56 6.03 -16.50
CA ARG A 164 -15.30 4.72 -17.11
C ARG A 164 -14.99 3.61 -16.12
N HIS A 165 -14.83 3.96 -14.84
CA HIS A 165 -14.46 2.99 -13.79
C HIS A 165 -15.49 1.87 -13.63
N ALA A 166 -16.79 2.13 -13.90
CA ALA A 166 -17.82 1.09 -13.86
C ALA A 166 -17.52 -0.10 -14.80
N GLY A 167 -16.91 0.16 -15.97
CA GLY A 167 -16.52 -0.86 -16.93
C GLY A 167 -15.32 -1.71 -16.51
N LEU A 168 -14.54 -1.28 -15.51
CA LEU A 168 -13.34 -1.97 -15.03
C LEU A 168 -13.58 -2.84 -13.78
N VAL A 169 -14.75 -2.70 -13.13
CA VAL A 169 -15.03 -3.37 -11.85
C VAL A 169 -14.99 -4.90 -11.97
N ASP A 170 -15.54 -5.45 -13.04
CA ASP A 170 -15.59 -6.90 -13.22
C ASP A 170 -14.17 -7.47 -13.43
N GLU A 171 -13.29 -6.76 -14.16
CA GLU A 171 -11.88 -7.12 -14.28
C GLU A 171 -11.16 -7.01 -12.93
N ALA A 172 -11.40 -5.96 -12.16
CA ALA A 172 -10.84 -5.82 -10.81
C ALA A 172 -11.24 -6.98 -9.90
N ILE A 173 -12.50 -7.44 -9.96
CA ILE A 173 -12.99 -8.61 -9.21
C ILE A 173 -12.25 -9.88 -9.64
N VAL A 174 -12.07 -10.11 -10.94
CA VAL A 174 -11.30 -11.25 -11.46
C VAL A 174 -9.87 -11.23 -10.96
N ARG A 175 -9.20 -10.05 -10.98
CA ARG A 175 -7.85 -9.87 -10.43
C ARG A 175 -7.81 -10.17 -8.93
N GLY A 176 -8.72 -9.58 -8.16
CA GLY A 176 -8.79 -9.79 -6.71
C GLY A 176 -8.93 -11.26 -6.32
N LYS A 177 -9.75 -12.04 -7.08
CA LYS A 177 -9.89 -13.47 -6.89
C LYS A 177 -8.59 -14.23 -7.19
N ALA A 178 -7.97 -13.97 -8.33
CA ALA A 178 -6.71 -14.62 -8.72
C ALA A 178 -5.57 -14.28 -7.74
N TYR A 179 -5.53 -13.06 -7.23
CA TYR A 179 -4.53 -12.64 -6.23
C TYR A 179 -4.75 -13.31 -4.88
N ALA A 180 -6.01 -13.51 -4.47
CA ALA A 180 -6.35 -14.30 -3.28
C ALA A 180 -5.87 -15.75 -3.40
N GLU A 181 -6.15 -16.40 -4.53
CA GLU A 181 -5.70 -17.76 -4.83
C GLU A 181 -4.18 -17.90 -4.90
N ALA A 182 -3.48 -16.80 -5.26
CA ALA A 182 -2.02 -16.72 -5.28
C ALA A 182 -1.40 -16.45 -3.90
N GLY A 183 -2.21 -16.18 -2.85
CA GLY A 183 -1.74 -16.00 -1.48
C GLY A 183 -1.63 -14.54 -1.02
N ALA A 184 -2.30 -13.60 -1.68
CA ALA A 184 -2.48 -12.25 -1.15
C ALA A 184 -3.33 -12.25 0.12
N ASN A 185 -3.16 -11.23 0.97
CA ASN A 185 -3.91 -11.06 2.23
C ASN A 185 -4.84 -9.86 2.20
N GLY A 186 -4.67 -8.96 1.24
CA GLY A 186 -5.52 -7.80 1.02
C GLY A 186 -5.58 -7.46 -0.46
N PHE A 187 -6.61 -6.71 -0.84
CA PHE A 187 -6.81 -6.24 -2.20
C PHE A 187 -6.94 -4.72 -2.21
N PHE A 188 -6.01 -4.04 -2.85
CA PHE A 188 -5.95 -2.59 -2.90
C PHE A 188 -6.36 -2.07 -4.27
N VAL A 189 -7.39 -1.22 -4.30
CA VAL A 189 -7.94 -0.59 -5.50
C VAL A 189 -7.85 0.94 -5.36
N PRO A 190 -6.66 1.53 -5.57
CA PRO A 190 -6.51 2.97 -5.53
C PRO A 190 -7.34 3.63 -6.65
N TRP A 191 -7.71 4.91 -6.45
CA TRP A 191 -8.49 5.72 -7.41
C TRP A 191 -9.95 5.34 -7.61
N LEU A 192 -10.43 4.19 -7.17
CA LEU A 192 -11.86 3.90 -7.13
C LEU A 192 -12.52 4.73 -6.03
N VAL A 193 -13.44 5.63 -6.40
CA VAL A 193 -14.09 6.59 -5.47
C VAL A 193 -15.63 6.48 -5.44
N ASP A 194 -16.26 5.87 -6.43
CA ASP A 194 -17.70 5.64 -6.44
C ASP A 194 -18.09 4.63 -5.35
N GLU A 195 -18.98 5.02 -4.41
CA GLU A 195 -19.38 4.21 -3.25
C GLU A 195 -20.04 2.89 -3.67
N ALA A 196 -20.87 2.91 -4.72
CA ALA A 196 -21.58 1.71 -5.19
C ALA A 196 -20.62 0.71 -5.84
N LEU A 197 -19.64 1.21 -6.62
CA LEU A 197 -18.61 0.37 -7.21
C LEU A 197 -17.66 -0.20 -6.15
N ILE A 198 -17.28 0.60 -5.14
CA ILE A 198 -16.52 0.13 -3.97
C ILE A 198 -17.27 -0.98 -3.26
N ALA A 199 -18.57 -0.80 -2.97
CA ALA A 199 -19.39 -1.81 -2.32
C ALA A 199 -19.47 -3.10 -3.16
N LYS A 200 -19.59 -2.98 -4.50
CA LYS A 200 -19.56 -4.15 -5.42
C LYS A 200 -18.25 -4.93 -5.32
N VAL A 201 -17.10 -4.24 -5.32
CA VAL A 201 -15.77 -4.87 -5.15
C VAL A 201 -15.67 -5.53 -3.77
N CYS A 202 -16.07 -4.83 -2.69
CA CYS A 202 -16.03 -5.36 -1.32
C CYS A 202 -16.93 -6.59 -1.14
N ALA A 203 -18.11 -6.61 -1.78
CA ALA A 203 -19.03 -7.74 -1.70
C ALA A 203 -18.50 -8.99 -2.42
N ALA A 204 -17.81 -8.80 -3.56
CA ALA A 204 -17.27 -9.88 -4.37
C ALA A 204 -15.90 -10.38 -3.89
N SER A 205 -15.17 -9.61 -3.09
CA SER A 205 -13.82 -9.95 -2.64
C SER A 205 -13.83 -10.86 -1.41
N SER A 206 -13.08 -11.95 -1.45
CA SER A 206 -12.74 -12.77 -0.27
C SER A 206 -11.65 -12.11 0.59
N LEU A 207 -10.88 -11.17 0.02
CA LEU A 207 -9.84 -10.43 0.71
C LEU A 207 -10.38 -9.15 1.35
N PRO A 208 -9.77 -8.68 2.46
CA PRO A 208 -9.95 -7.32 2.95
C PRO A 208 -9.63 -6.29 1.86
N VAL A 209 -10.58 -5.41 1.54
CA VAL A 209 -10.39 -4.38 0.51
C VAL A 209 -9.82 -3.12 1.12
N ASN A 210 -8.78 -2.59 0.47
CA ASN A 210 -8.16 -1.30 0.77
C ASN A 210 -8.59 -0.25 -0.26
N ILE A 211 -9.03 0.89 0.23
CA ILE A 211 -9.32 2.10 -0.57
C ILE A 211 -8.33 3.21 -0.18
N MET A 212 -7.96 4.04 -1.16
CA MET A 212 -7.14 5.22 -0.93
C MET A 212 -8.03 6.46 -0.77
N MET A 213 -7.90 7.14 0.36
CA MET A 213 -8.58 8.40 0.61
C MET A 213 -8.09 9.49 -0.34
N ARG A 214 -9.04 10.15 -0.99
CA ARG A 214 -8.86 11.28 -1.92
C ARG A 214 -9.98 12.30 -1.67
N PRO A 215 -9.86 13.54 -2.15
CA PRO A 215 -10.95 14.52 -2.02
C PRO A 215 -12.30 14.04 -2.55
N ALA A 216 -12.31 13.25 -3.65
CA ALA A 216 -13.52 12.70 -4.24
C ALA A 216 -14.01 11.38 -3.59
N ALA A 217 -13.24 10.78 -2.68
CA ALA A 217 -13.62 9.54 -2.04
C ALA A 217 -14.73 9.76 -1.00
N PRO A 218 -15.61 8.75 -0.78
CA PRO A 218 -16.57 8.76 0.33
C PRO A 218 -15.87 8.93 1.69
N ASP A 219 -16.59 9.42 2.67
CA ASP A 219 -16.08 9.56 4.03
C ASP A 219 -15.81 8.20 4.69
N LEU A 220 -15.09 8.21 5.83
CA LEU A 220 -14.71 6.97 6.53
C LEU A 220 -15.91 6.09 6.92
N LYS A 221 -17.05 6.71 7.25
CA LYS A 221 -18.25 5.96 7.64
C LYS A 221 -18.94 5.32 6.43
N ALA A 222 -18.98 6.02 5.30
CA ALA A 222 -19.47 5.47 4.05
C ALA A 222 -18.60 4.30 3.56
N LEU A 223 -17.28 4.46 3.59
CA LEU A 223 -16.35 3.39 3.25
C LEU A 223 -16.51 2.16 4.17
N ALA A 224 -16.71 2.36 5.48
CA ALA A 224 -17.01 1.28 6.41
C ALA A 224 -18.31 0.55 6.04
N ARG A 225 -19.41 1.29 5.77
CA ARG A 225 -20.68 0.70 5.32
C ARG A 225 -20.56 -0.07 4.01
N ALA A 226 -19.71 0.40 3.08
CA ALA A 226 -19.41 -0.29 1.83
C ALA A 226 -18.60 -1.59 2.03
N GLY A 227 -18.14 -1.88 3.25
CA GLY A 227 -17.40 -3.10 3.58
C GLY A 227 -15.89 -2.99 3.42
N VAL A 228 -15.35 -1.78 3.33
CA VAL A 228 -13.90 -1.54 3.29
C VAL A 228 -13.25 -2.00 4.60
N ALA A 229 -12.06 -2.58 4.52
CA ALA A 229 -11.31 -3.12 5.67
C ALA A 229 -10.00 -2.37 5.95
N ARG A 230 -9.53 -1.57 5.00
CA ARG A 230 -8.34 -0.72 5.14
C ARG A 230 -8.55 0.59 4.38
N ILE A 231 -8.13 1.69 4.99
CA ILE A 231 -8.12 3.01 4.36
C ILE A 231 -6.71 3.56 4.45
N SER A 232 -6.11 3.88 3.30
CA SER A 232 -4.82 4.54 3.17
C SER A 232 -4.99 5.96 2.63
N TYR A 233 -3.99 6.81 2.79
CA TYR A 233 -4.02 8.23 2.39
C TYR A 233 -3.05 8.57 1.26
N GLY A 234 -2.26 7.58 0.81
CA GLY A 234 -1.31 7.76 -0.28
C GLY A 234 -0.38 8.97 -0.08
N PRO A 235 -0.19 9.82 -1.10
CA PRO A 235 0.70 10.99 -1.00
C PRO A 235 0.08 12.18 -0.23
N GLY A 236 -1.18 12.12 0.15
CA GLY A 236 -1.91 13.22 0.79
C GLY A 236 -1.20 13.81 2.03
N PRO A 237 -0.80 12.99 3.01
CA PRO A 237 -0.11 13.45 4.21
C PRO A 237 1.18 14.22 3.92
N TYR A 238 2.02 13.69 3.04
CA TYR A 238 3.27 14.35 2.65
C TYR A 238 2.99 15.70 1.99
N ARG A 239 2.11 15.73 0.99
CA ARG A 239 1.75 16.96 0.28
C ARG A 239 1.23 18.04 1.23
N ALA A 240 0.34 17.66 2.15
CA ALA A 240 -0.22 18.59 3.14
C ALA A 240 0.87 19.15 4.07
N MET A 241 1.85 18.33 4.47
CA MET A 241 2.97 18.78 5.31
C MET A 241 3.92 19.71 4.55
N MET A 242 4.23 19.42 3.28
CA MET A 242 5.09 20.27 2.45
C MET A 242 4.45 21.64 2.18
N GLU A 243 3.14 21.70 1.95
CA GLU A 243 2.43 22.98 1.82
C GLU A 243 2.45 23.79 3.12
N LYS A 244 2.28 23.18 4.28
CA LYS A 244 2.40 23.85 5.58
C LYS A 244 3.82 24.36 5.82
N LEU A 245 4.85 23.56 5.52
CA LEU A 245 6.24 23.94 5.65
C LEU A 245 6.56 25.16 4.76
N LYS A 246 6.13 25.10 3.48
CA LYS A 246 6.28 26.20 2.54
C LYS A 246 5.59 27.47 3.03
N ALA A 247 4.36 27.39 3.50
CA ALA A 247 3.61 28.52 4.02
C ALA A 247 4.34 29.16 5.21
N ALA A 248 4.76 28.37 6.20
CA ALA A 248 5.49 28.85 7.36
C ALA A 248 6.83 29.53 6.99
N ALA A 249 7.60 28.91 6.09
CA ALA A 249 8.85 29.51 5.60
C ALA A 249 8.60 30.82 4.85
N THR A 250 7.54 30.88 4.05
CA THR A 250 7.17 32.09 3.30
C THR A 250 6.90 33.27 4.25
N GLU A 251 6.23 33.05 5.37
CA GLU A 251 5.97 34.11 6.36
C GLU A 251 7.27 34.63 6.99
N VAL A 252 8.22 33.73 7.28
CA VAL A 252 9.55 34.12 7.83
C VAL A 252 10.36 34.96 6.82
N TYR A 253 10.30 34.60 5.53
CA TYR A 253 11.09 35.30 4.50
C TYR A 253 10.44 36.59 3.98
N LYS A 254 9.17 36.87 4.30
CA LYS A 254 8.50 38.13 3.97
C LYS A 254 8.69 39.23 5.01
N GLY A 255 9.04 38.88 6.24
CA GLY A 255 9.26 39.81 7.37
C GLY A 255 10.62 40.41 7.38
#